data_aec60b836b8b5b8b216f1b026aeff920
#
_entry.id   aec60b836b8b5b8b216f1b026aeff920
#
_cell.length_a   1.000
_cell.length_b   1.000
_cell.length_c   1.000
_cell.angle_alpha   90.00
_cell.angle_beta   90.00
_cell.angle_gamma   90.00
#
_symmetry.space_group_name_H-M   'P 1'
#
loop_
_entity.id
_entity.type
_entity.pdbx_description
1 polymer ?
#
loop_
_entity_poly.entity_id
_entity_poly.type
_entity_poly.pdbx_seq_one_letter_code
_entity_poly.pdbx_strand_id
1 'polypeptide(L)'
;MAKDKYLSVRNSVSGFSFANLGLFTGFADGIYNAVYSLVLLEIFRSSAVVGVYVAVYAAFCMIVGLFANELFRQFSKVRVFYFAMLMLAVCYAMMSFSIRPSTFIILDYTTGIAITLTTMLIPLFMSDFSRGIGMARLNSRYHLWLNIGAFFAPMVAVAISSVAGNRAAFFASAVIYLAGWATFKYFRVVQQDKQIKPVSPRRTARALMRNTIAFFKKTGMMRAYIVNFGYYSLRAMRYLYVPIVVIENGFTNEALGWVLTLGIIPYLLLSEVMGRLVRRFGKRIWLLAGFLSFAALSAMATVVTGYPLLVIFIAWQISGALMESVHDLLFFDNTKKSEQARFYGVFRTSVNLPNVVAPMLGAICITVFGGTSAVWVVTALIGVLSAMMLIAKK
;
A
#
# COMPACT_ATOMS: atom_id res chain seq x y z
N MET A 1 44.29 -12.70 2.24
CA MET A 1 43.91 -11.49 1.46
C MET A 1 42.90 -11.90 0.39
N ALA A 2 41.63 -11.90 0.72
CA ALA A 2 40.54 -12.11 -0.22
C ALA A 2 40.21 -10.74 -0.84
N LYS A 3 40.53 -10.56 -2.11
CA LYS A 3 40.17 -9.36 -2.89
C LYS A 3 38.65 -9.20 -2.85
N ASP A 4 38.19 -8.14 -2.20
CA ASP A 4 36.81 -7.64 -2.28
C ASP A 4 36.45 -7.43 -3.76
N LYS A 5 35.77 -8.39 -4.34
CA LYS A 5 35.05 -8.18 -5.61
C LYS A 5 33.85 -7.26 -5.36
N TYR A 6 34.11 -5.99 -5.18
CA TYR A 6 33.08 -4.97 -5.37
C TYR A 6 32.74 -4.97 -6.86
N LEU A 7 31.67 -5.67 -7.22
CA LEU A 7 31.01 -5.40 -8.47
C LEU A 7 30.43 -3.97 -8.36
N SER A 8 31.19 -3.00 -8.87
CA SER A 8 30.70 -1.66 -9.11
C SER A 8 29.60 -1.77 -10.18
N VAL A 9 28.37 -2.04 -9.74
CA VAL A 9 27.21 -1.83 -10.62
C VAL A 9 27.24 -0.34 -10.97
N ARG A 10 27.53 -0.03 -12.23
CA ARG A 10 27.52 1.34 -12.74
C ARG A 10 26.21 1.99 -12.26
N ASN A 11 26.29 3.18 -11.66
CA ASN A 11 25.16 3.90 -11.07
C ASN A 11 23.93 4.05 -12.01
N SER A 12 24.13 3.96 -13.32
CA SER A 12 23.09 3.97 -14.34
C SER A 12 22.28 2.66 -14.41
N VAL A 13 22.90 1.51 -14.19
CA VAL A 13 22.26 0.18 -14.30
C VAL A 13 21.37 -0.07 -13.09
N SER A 14 21.80 0.28 -11.88
CA SER A 14 20.99 0.10 -10.67
C SER A 14 19.71 0.96 -10.67
N GLY A 15 19.81 2.21 -11.15
CA GLY A 15 18.65 3.10 -11.27
C GLY A 15 17.60 2.59 -12.27
N PHE A 16 18.03 2.00 -13.38
CA PHE A 16 17.17 1.41 -14.38
C PHE A 16 16.50 0.12 -13.89
N SER A 17 17.22 -0.73 -13.17
CA SER A 17 16.68 -1.98 -12.62
C SER A 17 15.54 -1.73 -11.62
N PHE A 18 15.70 -0.74 -10.74
CA PHE A 18 14.64 -0.38 -9.78
C PHE A 18 13.47 0.35 -10.44
N ALA A 19 13.71 1.14 -11.48
CA ALA A 19 12.66 1.75 -12.27
C ALA A 19 11.79 0.68 -12.95
N ASN A 20 12.42 -0.28 -13.63
CA ASN A 20 11.70 -1.40 -14.23
C ASN A 20 10.95 -2.24 -13.19
N LEU A 21 11.59 -2.54 -12.06
CA LEU A 21 10.91 -3.25 -10.97
C LEU A 21 9.68 -2.48 -10.50
N GLY A 22 9.77 -1.15 -10.33
CA GLY A 22 8.64 -0.29 -10.00
C GLY A 22 7.52 -0.39 -11.04
N LEU A 23 7.85 -0.30 -12.34
CA LEU A 23 6.89 -0.41 -13.42
C LEU A 23 6.11 -1.74 -13.38
N PHE A 24 6.84 -2.87 -13.33
CA PHE A 24 6.21 -4.19 -13.32
C PHE A 24 5.40 -4.45 -12.07
N THR A 25 5.92 -4.10 -10.89
CA THR A 25 5.16 -4.27 -9.64
C THR A 25 3.95 -3.36 -9.59
N GLY A 26 4.08 -2.08 -9.98
CA GLY A 26 2.96 -1.14 -10.02
C GLY A 26 1.86 -1.56 -11.00
N PHE A 27 2.25 -2.10 -12.15
CA PHE A 27 1.29 -2.57 -13.15
C PHE A 27 0.60 -3.86 -12.70
N ALA A 28 1.35 -4.86 -12.23
CA ALA A 28 0.77 -6.12 -11.76
C ALA A 28 -0.12 -5.93 -10.52
N ASP A 29 0.35 -5.17 -9.51
CA ASP A 29 -0.42 -4.84 -8.32
C ASP A 29 -1.66 -4.00 -8.66
N GLY A 30 -1.54 -3.09 -9.61
CA GLY A 30 -2.66 -2.27 -10.07
C GLY A 30 -3.76 -3.09 -10.72
N ILE A 31 -3.41 -4.07 -11.59
CA ILE A 31 -4.38 -5.00 -12.19
C ILE A 31 -5.04 -5.85 -11.10
N TYR A 32 -4.25 -6.45 -10.20
CA TYR A 32 -4.76 -7.24 -9.09
C TYR A 32 -5.73 -6.43 -8.22
N ASN A 33 -5.32 -5.25 -7.78
CA ASN A 33 -6.13 -4.41 -6.88
C ASN A 33 -7.43 -3.91 -7.55
N ALA A 34 -7.45 -3.73 -8.87
CA ALA A 34 -8.65 -3.27 -9.58
C ALA A 34 -9.79 -4.30 -9.54
N VAL A 35 -9.47 -5.59 -9.52
CA VAL A 35 -10.47 -6.68 -9.56
C VAL A 35 -10.57 -7.48 -8.26
N TYR A 36 -9.62 -7.36 -7.35
CA TYR A 36 -9.53 -8.17 -6.14
C TYR A 36 -10.78 -8.14 -5.27
N SER A 37 -11.26 -6.93 -4.95
CA SER A 37 -12.47 -6.76 -4.14
C SER A 37 -13.73 -7.29 -4.84
N LEU A 38 -13.79 -7.24 -6.17
CA LEU A 38 -14.90 -7.77 -6.96
C LEU A 38 -14.90 -9.30 -6.93
N VAL A 39 -13.75 -9.94 -7.10
CA VAL A 39 -13.63 -11.40 -7.00
C VAL A 39 -13.97 -11.89 -5.58
N LEU A 40 -13.55 -11.16 -4.55
CA LEU A 40 -13.97 -11.48 -3.17
C LEU A 40 -15.49 -11.33 -3.00
N LEU A 41 -16.10 -10.30 -3.61
CA LEU A 41 -17.55 -10.12 -3.58
C LEU A 41 -18.28 -11.26 -4.30
N GLU A 42 -17.77 -11.74 -5.43
CA GLU A 42 -18.28 -12.93 -6.14
C GLU A 42 -18.24 -14.20 -5.27
N ILE A 43 -17.14 -14.37 -4.49
CA ILE A 43 -16.94 -15.52 -3.62
C ILE A 43 -17.83 -15.49 -2.39
N PHE A 44 -17.86 -14.37 -1.68
CA PHE A 44 -18.55 -14.24 -0.39
C PHE A 44 -19.98 -13.71 -0.49
N ARG A 45 -20.33 -13.11 -1.59
CA ARG A 45 -21.66 -12.52 -1.88
C ARG A 45 -22.17 -11.52 -0.81
N SER A 46 -21.25 -10.95 -0.05
CA SER A 46 -21.53 -9.99 1.02
C SER A 46 -20.34 -9.05 1.20
N SER A 47 -20.55 -7.76 1.00
CA SER A 47 -19.57 -6.70 1.18
C SER A 47 -19.06 -6.60 2.63
N ALA A 48 -19.91 -6.92 3.62
CA ALA A 48 -19.51 -7.00 5.02
C ALA A 48 -18.52 -8.16 5.26
N VAL A 49 -18.80 -9.36 4.73
CA VAL A 49 -17.91 -10.51 4.85
C VAL A 49 -16.58 -10.25 4.13
N VAL A 50 -16.59 -9.60 2.98
CA VAL A 50 -15.38 -9.16 2.28
C VAL A 50 -14.54 -8.24 3.16
N GLY A 51 -15.15 -7.28 3.84
CA GLY A 51 -14.45 -6.38 4.78
C GLY A 51 -13.77 -7.13 5.92
N VAL A 52 -14.48 -8.07 6.55
CA VAL A 52 -13.93 -8.95 7.62
C VAL A 52 -12.78 -9.79 7.07
N TYR A 53 -12.96 -10.41 5.91
CA TYR A 53 -11.93 -11.24 5.27
C TYR A 53 -10.64 -10.44 5.02
N VAL A 54 -10.76 -9.25 4.42
CA VAL A 54 -9.59 -8.39 4.14
C VAL A 54 -8.91 -7.93 5.43
N ALA A 55 -9.67 -7.66 6.50
CA ALA A 55 -9.10 -7.33 7.80
C ALA A 55 -8.29 -8.49 8.40
N VAL A 56 -8.81 -9.73 8.32
CA VAL A 56 -8.11 -10.94 8.81
C VAL A 56 -6.87 -11.21 7.94
N TYR A 57 -6.99 -11.08 6.63
CA TYR A 57 -5.86 -11.20 5.70
C TYR A 57 -4.75 -10.17 5.99
N ALA A 58 -5.12 -8.91 6.23
CA ALA A 58 -4.15 -7.86 6.58
C ALA A 58 -3.47 -8.12 7.94
N ALA A 59 -4.23 -8.64 8.94
CA ALA A 59 -3.66 -9.06 10.22
C ALA A 59 -2.66 -10.21 10.04
N PHE A 60 -2.97 -11.18 9.19
CA PHE A 60 -2.05 -12.26 8.83
C PHE A 60 -0.78 -11.71 8.16
N CYS A 61 -0.89 -10.84 7.16
CA CYS A 61 0.26 -10.19 6.51
C CYS A 61 1.13 -9.41 7.51
N MET A 62 0.50 -8.75 8.48
CA MET A 62 1.22 -8.04 9.56
C MET A 62 2.02 -9.02 10.42
N ILE A 63 1.45 -10.17 10.77
CA ILE A 63 2.15 -11.23 11.53
C ILE A 63 3.33 -11.77 10.71
N VAL A 64 3.12 -12.08 9.42
CA VAL A 64 4.21 -12.50 8.52
C VAL A 64 5.34 -11.47 8.50
N GLY A 65 5.02 -10.18 8.42
CA GLY A 65 5.99 -9.09 8.45
C GLY A 65 6.85 -9.07 9.74
N LEU A 66 6.30 -9.45 10.89
CA LEU A 66 7.06 -9.54 12.14
C LEU A 66 8.12 -10.66 12.09
N PHE A 67 7.83 -11.75 11.41
CA PHE A 67 8.75 -12.90 11.26
C PHE A 67 9.70 -12.76 10.05
N ALA A 68 9.41 -11.88 9.11
CA ALA A 68 10.20 -11.71 7.89
C ALA A 68 11.68 -11.38 8.17
N ASN A 69 11.97 -10.60 9.21
CA ASN A 69 13.34 -10.28 9.58
C ASN A 69 14.15 -11.52 9.99
N GLU A 70 13.53 -12.51 10.62
CA GLU A 70 14.21 -13.76 10.97
C GLU A 70 14.52 -14.57 9.70
N LEU A 71 13.61 -14.59 8.75
CA LEU A 71 13.81 -15.22 7.44
C LEU A 71 14.99 -14.58 6.68
N PHE A 72 15.09 -13.24 6.71
CA PHE A 72 16.20 -12.50 6.04
C PHE A 72 17.56 -12.71 6.72
N ARG A 73 17.59 -13.25 7.93
CA ARG A 73 18.83 -13.61 8.64
C ARG A 73 19.29 -15.02 8.31
N GLN A 74 18.34 -15.94 8.06
CA GLN A 74 18.63 -17.33 7.75
C GLN A 74 18.94 -17.53 6.26
N PHE A 75 18.25 -16.76 5.40
CA PHE A 75 18.35 -16.88 3.94
C PHE A 75 18.86 -15.60 3.28
N SER A 76 19.52 -15.74 2.15
CA SER A 76 19.91 -14.61 1.32
C SER A 76 18.68 -13.79 0.90
N LYS A 77 18.70 -12.47 1.18
CA LYS A 77 17.62 -11.53 0.81
C LYS A 77 17.26 -11.64 -0.68
N VAL A 78 18.27 -11.82 -1.54
CA VAL A 78 18.09 -11.95 -3.00
C VAL A 78 17.35 -13.25 -3.34
N ARG A 79 17.69 -14.37 -2.70
CA ARG A 79 16.99 -15.65 -2.92
C ARG A 79 15.54 -15.57 -2.45
N VAL A 80 15.31 -15.00 -1.26
CA VAL A 80 13.95 -14.80 -0.72
C VAL A 80 13.13 -13.93 -1.68
N PHE A 81 13.70 -12.86 -2.22
CA PHE A 81 13.01 -11.98 -3.15
C PHE A 81 12.63 -12.68 -4.47
N TYR A 82 13.58 -13.42 -5.08
CA TYR A 82 13.30 -14.18 -6.29
C TYR A 82 12.22 -15.24 -6.08
N PHE A 83 12.29 -15.95 -4.94
CA PHE A 83 11.29 -16.95 -4.59
C PHE A 83 9.92 -16.31 -4.37
N ALA A 84 9.85 -15.18 -3.64
CA ALA A 84 8.62 -14.47 -3.40
C ALA A 84 7.97 -13.92 -4.69
N MET A 85 8.75 -13.33 -5.60
CA MET A 85 8.22 -12.87 -6.89
C MET A 85 7.71 -14.03 -7.76
N LEU A 86 8.43 -15.16 -7.79
CA LEU A 86 7.99 -16.35 -8.50
C LEU A 86 6.72 -16.93 -7.88
N MET A 87 6.66 -16.97 -6.55
CA MET A 87 5.47 -17.40 -5.80
C MET A 87 4.24 -16.52 -6.12
N LEU A 88 4.41 -15.19 -6.22
CA LEU A 88 3.35 -14.28 -6.67
C LEU A 88 2.86 -14.65 -8.08
N ALA A 89 3.77 -14.80 -9.03
CA ALA A 89 3.41 -15.15 -10.40
C ALA A 89 2.65 -16.48 -10.46
N VAL A 90 3.12 -17.52 -9.78
CA VAL A 90 2.48 -18.84 -9.75
C VAL A 90 1.11 -18.77 -9.07
N CYS A 91 1.02 -18.12 -7.90
CA CYS A 91 -0.25 -18.04 -7.16
C CYS A 91 -1.29 -17.23 -7.96
N TYR A 92 -0.93 -16.11 -8.57
CA TYR A 92 -1.88 -15.35 -9.40
C TYR A 92 -2.32 -16.14 -10.63
N ALA A 93 -1.43 -16.88 -11.29
CA ALA A 93 -1.82 -17.77 -12.36
C ALA A 93 -2.82 -18.84 -11.88
N MET A 94 -2.56 -19.48 -10.74
CA MET A 94 -3.46 -20.47 -10.16
C MET A 94 -4.79 -19.86 -9.69
N MET A 95 -4.80 -18.62 -9.14
CA MET A 95 -6.02 -17.91 -8.75
C MET A 95 -6.93 -17.65 -9.96
N SER A 96 -6.35 -17.37 -11.12
CA SER A 96 -7.11 -17.15 -12.36
C SER A 96 -7.95 -18.39 -12.75
N PHE A 97 -7.43 -19.58 -12.51
CA PHE A 97 -8.12 -20.84 -12.84
C PHE A 97 -8.86 -21.46 -11.64
N SER A 98 -8.78 -20.86 -10.46
CA SER A 98 -9.39 -21.43 -9.27
C SER A 98 -10.91 -21.31 -9.29
N ILE A 99 -11.61 -22.46 -9.31
CA ILE A 99 -13.07 -22.51 -9.27
C ILE A 99 -13.56 -22.56 -7.82
N ARG A 100 -12.82 -23.25 -6.94
CA ARG A 100 -13.22 -23.47 -5.54
C ARG A 100 -12.82 -22.27 -4.66
N PRO A 101 -13.74 -21.71 -3.86
CA PRO A 101 -13.43 -20.62 -2.93
C PRO A 101 -12.29 -20.94 -1.97
N SER A 102 -12.22 -22.18 -1.45
CA SER A 102 -11.16 -22.60 -0.53
C SER A 102 -9.77 -22.55 -1.17
N THR A 103 -9.65 -22.98 -2.43
CA THR A 103 -8.40 -22.91 -3.19
C THR A 103 -7.97 -21.45 -3.37
N PHE A 104 -8.92 -20.58 -3.74
CA PHE A 104 -8.66 -19.14 -3.86
C PHE A 104 -8.14 -18.54 -2.56
N ILE A 105 -8.79 -18.83 -1.43
CA ILE A 105 -8.41 -18.35 -0.10
C ILE A 105 -6.97 -18.78 0.26
N ILE A 106 -6.64 -20.07 0.06
CA ILE A 106 -5.28 -20.57 0.35
C ILE A 106 -4.23 -19.86 -0.50
N LEU A 107 -4.51 -19.69 -1.80
CA LEU A 107 -3.62 -18.98 -2.71
C LEU A 107 -3.47 -17.51 -2.31
N ASP A 108 -4.56 -16.84 -1.91
CA ASP A 108 -4.55 -15.45 -1.48
C ASP A 108 -3.68 -15.24 -0.23
N TYR A 109 -3.83 -16.07 0.80
CA TYR A 109 -2.94 -16.04 1.96
C TYR A 109 -1.48 -16.32 1.60
N THR A 110 -1.24 -17.17 0.61
CA THR A 110 0.11 -17.44 0.09
C THR A 110 0.67 -16.22 -0.65
N THR A 111 -0.15 -15.52 -1.45
CA THR A 111 0.26 -14.25 -2.05
C THR A 111 0.55 -13.19 -1.00
N GLY A 112 -0.21 -13.17 0.11
CA GLY A 112 0.02 -12.27 1.24
C GLY A 112 1.42 -12.41 1.85
N ILE A 113 1.92 -13.65 1.99
CA ILE A 113 3.30 -13.90 2.40
C ILE A 113 4.28 -13.27 1.39
N ALA A 114 4.08 -13.55 0.11
CA ALA A 114 4.99 -13.11 -0.93
C ALA A 114 4.99 -11.58 -1.10
N ILE A 115 3.82 -10.93 -1.10
CA ILE A 115 3.69 -9.46 -1.15
C ILE A 115 4.41 -8.83 0.06
N THR A 116 4.20 -9.37 1.26
CA THR A 116 4.84 -8.86 2.46
C THR A 116 6.37 -8.93 2.36
N LEU A 117 6.91 -10.06 1.90
CA LEU A 117 8.35 -10.22 1.74
C LEU A 117 8.92 -9.29 0.66
N THR A 118 8.27 -9.18 -0.50
CA THR A 118 8.74 -8.33 -1.60
C THR A 118 8.70 -6.85 -1.23
N THR A 119 7.62 -6.38 -0.62
CA THR A 119 7.48 -4.97 -0.19
C THR A 119 8.46 -4.57 0.91
N MET A 120 8.89 -5.51 1.77
CA MET A 120 9.93 -5.26 2.76
C MET A 120 11.34 -5.28 2.16
N LEU A 121 11.59 -6.13 1.16
CA LEU A 121 12.92 -6.28 0.56
C LEU A 121 13.29 -5.16 -0.41
N ILE A 122 12.34 -4.58 -1.14
CA ILE A 122 12.61 -3.51 -2.11
C ILE A 122 13.29 -2.29 -1.46
N PRO A 123 12.79 -1.70 -0.35
CA PRO A 123 13.47 -0.60 0.33
C PRO A 123 14.84 -1.01 0.91
N LEU A 124 14.97 -2.25 1.38
CA LEU A 124 16.25 -2.77 1.88
C LEU A 124 17.29 -2.84 0.77
N PHE A 125 16.92 -3.34 -0.42
CA PHE A 125 17.82 -3.31 -1.58
C PHE A 125 18.17 -1.89 -2.00
N MET A 126 17.20 -0.98 -2.05
CA MET A 126 17.50 0.43 -2.36
C MET A 126 18.46 1.05 -1.34
N SER A 127 18.34 0.73 -0.06
CA SER A 127 19.25 1.17 0.99
C SER A 127 20.65 0.58 0.83
N ASP A 128 20.76 -0.71 0.45
CA ASP A 128 22.03 -1.39 0.27
C ASP A 128 22.80 -0.89 -0.97
N PHE A 129 22.10 -0.48 -2.02
CA PHE A 129 22.68 0.03 -3.27
C PHE A 129 22.93 1.53 -3.30
N SER A 130 22.32 2.30 -2.41
CA SER A 130 22.43 3.75 -2.37
C SER A 130 23.20 4.24 -1.15
N ARG A 131 24.15 5.15 -1.36
CA ARG A 131 24.85 5.87 -0.30
C ARG A 131 24.33 7.32 -0.24
N GLY A 132 23.66 7.71 0.84
CA GLY A 132 23.26 9.11 1.07
C GLY A 132 22.23 9.65 0.07
N ILE A 133 22.56 10.72 -0.64
CA ILE A 133 21.66 11.44 -1.59
C ILE A 133 21.16 10.52 -2.72
N GLY A 134 21.88 9.45 -3.04
CA GLY A 134 21.50 8.47 -4.06
C GLY A 134 20.19 7.72 -3.70
N MET A 135 19.91 7.46 -2.41
CA MET A 135 18.72 6.71 -1.99
C MET A 135 17.43 7.48 -2.30
N ALA A 136 17.37 8.78 -2.00
CA ALA A 136 16.18 9.60 -2.28
C ALA A 136 15.85 9.61 -3.77
N ARG A 137 16.87 9.75 -4.63
CA ARG A 137 16.71 9.73 -6.09
C ARG A 137 16.25 8.36 -6.60
N LEU A 138 16.79 7.28 -6.03
CA LEU A 138 16.44 5.91 -6.41
C LEU A 138 15.00 5.59 -6.01
N ASN A 139 14.62 5.95 -4.79
CA ASN A 139 13.26 5.78 -4.28
C ASN A 139 12.23 6.59 -5.10
N SER A 140 12.55 7.85 -5.41
CA SER A 140 11.69 8.69 -6.25
C SER A 140 11.49 8.10 -7.65
N ARG A 141 12.55 7.59 -8.27
CA ARG A 141 12.45 6.89 -9.58
C ARG A 141 11.60 5.63 -9.49
N TYR A 142 11.81 4.80 -8.47
CA TYR A 142 11.02 3.60 -8.25
C TYR A 142 9.53 3.94 -8.15
N HIS A 143 9.16 4.93 -7.31
CA HIS A 143 7.77 5.32 -7.14
C HIS A 143 7.16 5.97 -8.38
N LEU A 144 7.93 6.75 -9.15
CA LEU A 144 7.46 7.31 -10.43
C LEU A 144 7.05 6.18 -11.39
N TRP A 145 7.92 5.20 -11.59
CA TRP A 145 7.63 4.09 -12.49
C TRP A 145 6.55 3.15 -11.96
N LEU A 146 6.48 2.96 -10.64
CA LEU A 146 5.38 2.24 -9.99
C LEU A 146 4.02 2.93 -10.26
N ASN A 147 3.95 4.25 -10.13
CA ASN A 147 2.73 5.00 -10.41
C ASN A 147 2.38 5.00 -11.89
N ILE A 148 3.36 5.03 -12.81
CA ILE A 148 3.11 4.87 -14.25
C ILE A 148 2.51 3.49 -14.53
N GLY A 149 3.06 2.42 -13.96
CA GLY A 149 2.47 1.08 -14.09
C GLY A 149 1.05 1.00 -13.54
N ALA A 150 0.83 1.54 -12.34
CA ALA A 150 -0.47 1.57 -11.69
C ALA A 150 -1.51 2.39 -12.47
N PHE A 151 -1.10 3.42 -13.24
CA PHE A 151 -2.00 4.25 -14.03
C PHE A 151 -2.67 3.45 -15.16
N PHE A 152 -1.92 2.63 -15.88
CA PHE A 152 -2.47 1.82 -16.97
C PHE A 152 -3.20 0.56 -16.49
N ALA A 153 -2.92 0.11 -15.29
CA ALA A 153 -3.37 -1.16 -14.76
C ALA A 153 -4.91 -1.32 -14.71
N PRO A 154 -5.71 -0.37 -14.21
CA PRO A 154 -7.17 -0.53 -14.12
C PRO A 154 -7.83 -0.68 -15.49
N MET A 155 -7.36 0.06 -16.50
CA MET A 155 -7.91 -0.06 -17.87
C MET A 155 -7.65 -1.45 -18.45
N VAL A 156 -6.43 -1.97 -18.27
CA VAL A 156 -6.08 -3.33 -18.71
C VAL A 156 -6.88 -4.37 -17.92
N ALA A 157 -7.02 -4.21 -16.61
CA ALA A 157 -7.82 -5.11 -15.78
C ALA A 157 -9.27 -5.17 -16.27
N VAL A 158 -9.88 -4.02 -16.54
CA VAL A 158 -11.26 -3.91 -17.03
C VAL A 158 -11.40 -4.52 -18.44
N ALA A 159 -10.47 -4.22 -19.35
CA ALA A 159 -10.51 -4.79 -20.70
C ALA A 159 -10.45 -6.33 -20.69
N ILE A 160 -9.63 -6.91 -19.80
CA ILE A 160 -9.58 -8.36 -19.61
C ILE A 160 -10.86 -8.87 -18.96
N SER A 161 -11.33 -8.18 -17.91
CA SER A 161 -12.51 -8.60 -17.15
C SER A 161 -13.79 -8.60 -17.98
N SER A 162 -13.94 -7.66 -18.93
CA SER A 162 -15.11 -7.57 -19.79
C SER A 162 -15.21 -8.73 -20.80
N VAL A 163 -14.07 -9.31 -21.19
CA VAL A 163 -14.02 -10.42 -22.16
C VAL A 163 -13.97 -11.80 -21.49
N ALA A 164 -13.19 -11.92 -20.41
CA ALA A 164 -12.84 -13.22 -19.82
C ALA A 164 -13.19 -13.34 -18.32
N GLY A 165 -13.87 -12.32 -17.77
CA GLY A 165 -14.24 -12.27 -16.35
C GLY A 165 -13.13 -11.76 -15.42
N ASN A 166 -13.51 -11.36 -14.19
CA ASN A 166 -12.61 -10.71 -13.24
C ASN A 166 -11.38 -11.55 -12.88
N ARG A 167 -11.52 -12.87 -12.79
CA ARG A 167 -10.42 -13.78 -12.45
C ARG A 167 -9.33 -13.85 -13.51
N ALA A 168 -9.67 -13.63 -14.79
CA ALA A 168 -8.69 -13.65 -15.87
C ALA A 168 -7.64 -12.53 -15.73
N ALA A 169 -7.99 -11.42 -15.08
CA ALA A 169 -7.06 -10.34 -14.81
C ALA A 169 -5.87 -10.78 -13.91
N PHE A 170 -6.07 -11.76 -13.03
CA PHE A 170 -4.97 -12.32 -12.23
C PHE A 170 -3.91 -13.01 -13.09
N PHE A 171 -4.29 -13.62 -14.21
CA PHE A 171 -3.31 -14.21 -15.13
C PHE A 171 -2.41 -13.14 -15.77
N ALA A 172 -2.99 -11.99 -16.14
CA ALA A 172 -2.19 -10.87 -16.63
C ALA A 172 -1.21 -10.36 -15.56
N SER A 173 -1.66 -10.23 -14.31
CA SER A 173 -0.76 -9.90 -13.19
C SER A 173 0.37 -10.92 -13.03
N ALA A 174 0.07 -12.22 -13.17
CA ALA A 174 1.06 -13.29 -13.10
C ALA A 174 2.14 -13.15 -14.17
N VAL A 175 1.75 -12.91 -15.42
CA VAL A 175 2.68 -12.72 -16.55
C VAL A 175 3.58 -11.50 -16.32
N ILE A 176 3.01 -10.39 -15.83
CA ILE A 176 3.75 -9.16 -15.56
C ILE A 176 4.73 -9.36 -14.40
N TYR A 177 4.33 -10.06 -13.32
CA TYR A 177 5.25 -10.42 -12.23
C TYR A 177 6.39 -11.32 -12.71
N LEU A 178 6.11 -12.28 -13.58
CA LEU A 178 7.13 -13.15 -14.17
C LEU A 178 8.11 -12.33 -15.04
N ALA A 179 7.61 -11.38 -15.83
CA ALA A 179 8.46 -10.46 -16.60
C ALA A 179 9.32 -9.60 -15.67
N GLY A 180 8.76 -9.05 -14.59
CA GLY A 180 9.49 -8.32 -13.55
C GLY A 180 10.57 -9.17 -12.88
N TRP A 181 10.27 -10.41 -12.55
CA TRP A 181 11.21 -11.38 -12.01
C TRP A 181 12.36 -11.67 -12.99
N ALA A 182 12.04 -11.91 -14.26
CA ALA A 182 13.04 -12.20 -15.29
C ALA A 182 13.98 -11.01 -15.53
N THR A 183 13.42 -9.79 -15.63
CA THR A 183 14.24 -8.57 -15.80
C THR A 183 15.12 -8.30 -14.60
N PHE A 184 14.61 -8.42 -13.38
CA PHE A 184 15.42 -8.23 -12.16
C PHE A 184 16.52 -9.28 -12.04
N LYS A 185 16.26 -10.54 -12.44
CA LYS A 185 17.26 -11.60 -12.51
C LYS A 185 18.33 -11.32 -13.58
N TYR A 186 17.92 -10.81 -14.74
CA TYR A 186 18.83 -10.46 -15.83
C TYR A 186 19.82 -9.37 -15.42
N PHE A 187 19.39 -8.34 -14.72
CA PHE A 187 20.25 -7.27 -14.23
C PHE A 187 21.16 -7.68 -13.05
N ARG A 188 21.08 -8.90 -12.59
CA ARG A 188 21.96 -9.51 -11.57
C ARG A 188 22.24 -8.59 -10.38
N VAL A 189 21.23 -8.28 -9.60
CA VAL A 189 21.41 -7.61 -8.31
C VAL A 189 22.03 -8.63 -7.34
N VAL A 190 23.36 -8.66 -7.29
CA VAL A 190 24.11 -9.55 -6.38
C VAL A 190 24.42 -8.80 -5.11
N GLN A 191 23.98 -9.30 -3.99
CA GLN A 191 24.26 -8.75 -2.67
C GLN A 191 25.14 -9.70 -1.87
N GLN A 192 26.18 -9.16 -1.22
CA GLN A 192 26.86 -9.86 -0.14
C GLN A 192 26.02 -9.73 1.14
N ASP A 193 25.47 -10.84 1.62
CA ASP A 193 24.77 -10.88 2.89
C ASP A 193 25.76 -10.64 4.04
N LYS A 194 25.73 -9.44 4.62
CA LYS A 194 26.30 -9.24 5.94
C LYS A 194 25.39 -9.94 6.93
N GLN A 195 25.84 -11.08 7.47
CA GLN A 195 25.12 -11.77 8.53
C GLN A 195 24.96 -10.85 9.74
N ILE A 196 23.71 -10.50 10.04
CA ILE A 196 23.35 -9.72 11.23
C ILE A 196 23.31 -10.69 12.42
N LYS A 197 24.08 -10.39 13.49
CA LYS A 197 24.12 -11.24 14.69
C LYS A 197 22.73 -11.42 15.32
N PRO A 198 22.38 -12.62 15.78
CA PRO A 198 21.07 -12.91 16.36
C PRO A 198 20.84 -12.13 17.67
N VAL A 199 19.73 -11.41 17.74
CA VAL A 199 19.23 -10.78 18.97
C VAL A 199 18.11 -11.65 19.52
N SER A 200 18.14 -11.96 20.82
CA SER A 200 17.14 -12.80 21.47
C SER A 200 15.71 -12.23 21.28
N PRO A 201 14.71 -13.03 20.85
CA PRO A 201 13.34 -12.58 20.64
C PRO A 201 12.71 -11.89 21.87
N ARG A 202 13.00 -12.39 23.08
CA ARG A 202 12.50 -11.79 24.34
C ARG A 202 13.09 -10.39 24.60
N ARG A 203 14.36 -10.15 24.26
CA ARG A 203 14.97 -8.82 24.37
C ARG A 203 14.36 -7.86 23.37
N THR A 204 14.08 -8.35 22.18
CA THR A 204 13.43 -7.56 21.11
C THR A 204 12.00 -7.16 21.51
N ALA A 205 11.19 -8.08 22.04
CA ALA A 205 9.81 -7.81 22.48
C ALA A 205 9.76 -6.79 23.64
N ARG A 206 10.61 -6.94 24.66
CA ARG A 206 10.70 -5.97 25.77
C ARG A 206 11.15 -4.59 25.28
N ALA A 207 12.12 -4.54 24.37
CA ALA A 207 12.59 -3.28 23.78
C ALA A 207 11.49 -2.62 22.96
N LEU A 208 10.75 -3.40 22.18
CA LEU A 208 9.62 -2.90 21.37
C LEU A 208 8.53 -2.31 22.28
N MET A 209 8.09 -3.03 23.31
CA MET A 209 7.09 -2.55 24.27
C MET A 209 7.52 -1.26 24.96
N ARG A 210 8.76 -1.20 25.45
CA ARG A 210 9.32 0.02 26.05
C ARG A 210 9.38 1.19 25.06
N ASN A 211 9.74 0.91 23.81
CA ASN A 211 9.79 1.92 22.75
C ASN A 211 8.40 2.40 22.37
N THR A 212 7.40 1.52 22.33
CA THR A 212 6.00 1.86 22.06
C THR A 212 5.45 2.79 23.15
N ILE A 213 5.66 2.46 24.42
CA ILE A 213 5.22 3.32 25.52
C ILE A 213 5.93 4.69 25.46
N ALA A 214 7.24 4.70 25.21
CA ALA A 214 8.01 5.95 25.08
C ALA A 214 7.60 6.79 23.88
N PHE A 215 7.18 6.15 22.79
CA PHE A 215 6.67 6.79 21.58
C PHE A 215 5.36 7.54 21.87
N PHE A 216 4.36 6.87 22.44
CA PHE A 216 3.04 7.45 22.70
C PHE A 216 3.03 8.48 23.84
N LYS A 217 4.03 8.49 24.72
CA LYS A 217 4.23 9.57 25.70
C LYS A 217 4.62 10.91 25.07
N LYS A 218 5.15 10.92 23.85
CA LYS A 218 5.52 12.15 23.12
C LYS A 218 4.36 12.62 22.26
N THR A 219 3.64 13.67 22.67
CA THR A 219 2.45 14.20 21.99
C THR A 219 2.65 14.44 20.48
N GLY A 220 3.82 14.96 20.08
CA GLY A 220 4.13 15.17 18.66
C GLY A 220 4.23 13.87 17.86
N MET A 221 4.78 12.80 18.44
CA MET A 221 4.87 11.49 17.81
C MET A 221 3.50 10.79 17.75
N MET A 222 2.71 10.88 18.83
CA MET A 222 1.34 10.37 18.85
C MET A 222 0.49 11.04 17.76
N ARG A 223 0.61 12.38 17.60
CA ARG A 223 -0.07 13.12 16.54
C ARG A 223 0.36 12.64 15.16
N ALA A 224 1.66 12.50 14.92
CA ALA A 224 2.18 11.97 13.67
C ALA A 224 1.64 10.57 13.37
N TYR A 225 1.55 9.72 14.39
CA TYR A 225 0.98 8.38 14.28
C TYR A 225 -0.49 8.41 13.86
N ILE A 226 -1.34 9.20 14.55
CA ILE A 226 -2.78 9.26 14.28
C ILE A 226 -3.06 9.83 12.88
N VAL A 227 -2.32 10.87 12.47
CA VAL A 227 -2.44 11.44 11.12
C VAL A 227 -2.06 10.42 10.05
N ASN A 228 -0.97 9.70 10.27
CA ASN A 228 -0.53 8.67 9.34
C ASN A 228 -1.51 7.48 9.31
N PHE A 229 -1.99 7.04 10.47
CA PHE A 229 -3.02 6.02 10.60
C PHE A 229 -4.31 6.44 9.87
N GLY A 230 -4.75 7.68 10.03
CA GLY A 230 -5.90 8.24 9.31
C GLY A 230 -5.73 8.16 7.81
N TYR A 231 -4.61 8.64 7.27
CA TYR A 231 -4.32 8.59 5.84
C TYR A 231 -4.39 7.16 5.28
N TYR A 232 -3.74 6.19 5.93
CA TYR A 232 -3.77 4.80 5.47
C TYR A 232 -5.12 4.12 5.68
N SER A 233 -5.91 4.53 6.69
CA SER A 233 -7.29 4.08 6.86
C SER A 233 -8.18 4.53 5.71
N LEU A 234 -8.10 5.81 5.31
CA LEU A 234 -8.82 6.34 4.15
C LEU A 234 -8.41 5.62 2.87
N ARG A 235 -7.12 5.33 2.72
CA ARG A 235 -6.59 4.57 1.59
C ARG A 235 -7.14 3.13 1.56
N ALA A 236 -7.16 2.43 2.70
CA ALA A 236 -7.70 1.08 2.81
C ALA A 236 -9.20 1.02 2.46
N MET A 237 -10.00 1.96 3.00
CA MET A 237 -11.42 2.08 2.68
C MET A 237 -11.67 2.26 1.18
N ARG A 238 -10.90 3.13 0.55
CA ARG A 238 -11.01 3.40 -0.88
C ARG A 238 -10.73 2.17 -1.73
N TYR A 239 -9.60 1.51 -1.52
CA TYR A 239 -9.20 0.36 -2.34
C TYR A 239 -10.17 -0.82 -2.21
N LEU A 240 -10.76 -0.99 -1.03
CA LEU A 240 -11.70 -2.08 -0.79
C LEU A 240 -13.12 -1.75 -1.26
N TYR A 241 -13.67 -0.61 -0.82
CA TYR A 241 -15.10 -0.37 -0.95
C TYR A 241 -15.50 0.43 -2.19
N VAL A 242 -14.62 1.25 -2.79
CA VAL A 242 -14.98 1.96 -4.03
C VAL A 242 -15.36 1.01 -5.16
N PRO A 243 -14.58 -0.04 -5.48
CA PRO A 243 -14.99 -0.99 -6.51
C PRO A 243 -16.32 -1.69 -6.19
N ILE A 244 -16.50 -2.11 -4.94
CA ILE A 244 -17.73 -2.77 -4.49
C ILE A 244 -18.93 -1.85 -4.69
N VAL A 245 -18.85 -0.61 -4.18
CA VAL A 245 -19.96 0.35 -4.25
C VAL A 245 -20.29 0.75 -5.70
N VAL A 246 -19.28 0.90 -6.55
CA VAL A 246 -19.51 1.19 -7.98
C VAL A 246 -20.34 0.08 -8.62
N ILE A 247 -19.98 -1.18 -8.40
CA ILE A 247 -20.72 -2.31 -8.99
C ILE A 247 -22.10 -2.52 -8.33
N GLU A 248 -22.21 -2.40 -7.01
CA GLU A 248 -23.50 -2.51 -6.29
C GLU A 248 -24.50 -1.39 -6.67
N ASN A 249 -23.99 -0.22 -7.10
CA ASN A 249 -24.84 0.85 -7.66
C ASN A 249 -25.20 0.64 -9.15
N GLY A 250 -24.89 -0.53 -9.72
CA GLY A 250 -25.28 -0.91 -11.09
C GLY A 250 -24.38 -0.33 -12.18
N PHE A 251 -23.22 0.24 -11.85
CA PHE A 251 -22.27 0.70 -12.84
C PHE A 251 -21.47 -0.47 -13.44
N THR A 252 -21.00 -0.28 -14.65
CA THR A 252 -20.20 -1.28 -15.38
C THR A 252 -18.75 -1.31 -14.86
N ASN A 253 -18.04 -2.41 -15.16
CA ASN A 253 -16.59 -2.50 -14.92
C ASN A 253 -15.82 -1.39 -15.65
N GLU A 254 -16.29 -0.92 -16.81
CA GLU A 254 -15.69 0.18 -17.56
C GLU A 254 -15.75 1.50 -16.78
N ALA A 255 -16.89 1.81 -16.17
CA ALA A 255 -17.04 2.98 -15.30
C ALA A 255 -16.08 2.90 -14.11
N LEU A 256 -15.93 1.73 -13.49
CA LEU A 256 -14.94 1.49 -12.44
C LEU A 256 -13.51 1.72 -12.96
N GLY A 257 -13.16 1.19 -14.12
CA GLY A 257 -11.86 1.39 -14.76
C GLY A 257 -11.53 2.88 -14.94
N TRP A 258 -12.49 3.67 -15.40
CA TRP A 258 -12.32 5.13 -15.51
C TRP A 258 -12.12 5.81 -14.15
N VAL A 259 -12.92 5.47 -13.14
CA VAL A 259 -12.78 6.03 -11.78
C VAL A 259 -11.39 5.75 -11.21
N LEU A 260 -10.91 4.51 -11.34
CA LEU A 260 -9.60 4.12 -10.82
C LEU A 260 -8.46 4.77 -11.59
N THR A 261 -8.53 4.82 -12.92
CA THR A 261 -7.49 5.39 -13.78
C THR A 261 -7.40 6.92 -13.63
N LEU A 262 -8.53 7.62 -13.77
CA LEU A 262 -8.57 9.07 -13.60
C LEU A 262 -8.16 9.49 -12.19
N GLY A 263 -8.46 8.65 -11.21
CA GLY A 263 -8.07 8.85 -9.83
C GLY A 263 -6.55 8.87 -9.59
N ILE A 264 -5.73 8.28 -10.45
CA ILE A 264 -4.26 8.29 -10.31
C ILE A 264 -3.65 9.60 -10.84
N ILE A 265 -4.32 10.29 -11.76
CA ILE A 265 -3.82 11.54 -12.36
C ILE A 265 -3.39 12.58 -11.30
N PRO A 266 -4.19 12.89 -10.26
CA PRO A 266 -3.77 13.82 -9.22
C PRO A 266 -2.47 13.43 -8.52
N TYR A 267 -2.23 12.14 -8.29
CA TYR A 267 -0.98 11.66 -7.68
C TYR A 267 0.23 11.90 -8.58
N LEU A 268 0.09 11.73 -9.89
CA LEU A 268 1.15 12.02 -10.85
C LEU A 268 1.45 13.52 -10.93
N LEU A 269 0.40 14.34 -11.04
CA LEU A 269 0.55 15.78 -11.21
C LEU A 269 1.02 16.50 -9.94
N LEU A 270 0.49 16.12 -8.78
CA LEU A 270 0.78 16.80 -7.52
C LEU A 270 2.10 16.38 -6.88
N SER A 271 2.62 15.19 -7.18
CA SER A 271 3.85 14.67 -6.56
C SER A 271 5.05 15.63 -6.67
N GLU A 272 5.25 16.26 -7.82
CA GLU A 272 6.32 17.22 -8.03
C GLU A 272 6.01 18.62 -7.47
N VAL A 273 4.75 19.05 -7.55
CA VAL A 273 4.30 20.37 -7.15
C VAL A 273 4.23 20.49 -5.63
N MET A 274 3.84 19.43 -4.93
CA MET A 274 3.66 19.41 -3.48
C MET A 274 4.93 19.79 -2.71
N GLY A 275 6.11 19.43 -3.18
CA GLY A 275 7.36 19.83 -2.53
C GLY A 275 7.55 21.36 -2.50
N ARG A 276 7.10 22.10 -3.52
CA ARG A 276 7.12 23.56 -3.56
C ARG A 276 6.02 24.17 -2.70
N LEU A 277 4.82 23.63 -2.78
CA LEU A 277 3.66 24.09 -2.02
C LEU A 277 3.85 23.91 -0.50
N VAL A 278 4.42 22.79 -0.08
CA VAL A 278 4.72 22.53 1.33
C VAL A 278 5.77 23.49 1.89
N ARG A 279 6.78 23.84 1.10
CA ARG A 279 7.78 24.87 1.51
C ARG A 279 7.16 26.25 1.66
N ARG A 280 6.18 26.60 0.81
CA ARG A 280 5.55 27.94 0.82
C ARG A 280 4.48 28.10 1.88
N PHE A 281 3.61 27.10 2.06
CA PHE A 281 2.42 27.21 2.90
C PHE A 281 2.47 26.32 4.15
N GLY A 282 3.51 25.49 4.28
CA GLY A 282 3.64 24.55 5.38
C GLY A 282 2.80 23.27 5.20
N LYS A 283 3.27 22.19 5.81
CA LYS A 283 2.69 20.85 5.66
C LYS A 283 1.30 20.69 6.29
N ARG A 284 1.03 21.42 7.40
CA ARG A 284 -0.21 21.32 8.16
C ARG A 284 -1.44 21.72 7.35
N ILE A 285 -1.30 22.76 6.52
CA ILE A 285 -2.40 23.27 5.68
C ILE A 285 -2.83 22.20 4.68
N TRP A 286 -1.87 21.54 4.03
CA TRP A 286 -2.17 20.52 3.01
C TRP A 286 -2.77 19.25 3.61
N LEU A 287 -2.30 18.84 4.80
CA LEU A 287 -2.91 17.74 5.52
C LEU A 287 -4.35 18.06 5.96
N LEU A 288 -4.59 19.27 6.48
CA LEU A 288 -5.94 19.72 6.85
C LEU A 288 -6.85 19.78 5.62
N ALA A 289 -6.39 20.40 4.53
CA ALA A 289 -7.15 20.47 3.28
C ALA A 289 -7.49 19.05 2.78
N GLY A 290 -6.53 18.13 2.80
CA GLY A 290 -6.73 16.75 2.38
C GLY A 290 -7.73 16.01 3.27
N PHE A 291 -7.60 16.06 4.59
CA PHE A 291 -8.55 15.36 5.49
C PHE A 291 -9.94 15.97 5.48
N LEU A 292 -10.07 17.30 5.46
CA LEU A 292 -11.38 17.96 5.45
C LEU A 292 -12.11 17.76 4.12
N SER A 293 -11.40 17.88 2.97
CA SER A 293 -12.00 17.58 1.67
C SER A 293 -12.38 16.12 1.55
N PHE A 294 -11.54 15.22 2.07
CA PHE A 294 -11.86 13.79 2.10
C PHE A 294 -13.10 13.51 2.95
N ALA A 295 -13.21 14.11 4.13
CA ALA A 295 -14.35 13.96 5.01
C ALA A 295 -15.65 14.52 4.37
N ALA A 296 -15.58 15.70 3.75
CA ALA A 296 -16.72 16.31 3.07
C ALA A 296 -17.21 15.45 1.89
N LEU A 297 -16.29 14.99 1.02
CA LEU A 297 -16.63 14.12 -0.09
C LEU A 297 -17.16 12.76 0.37
N SER A 298 -16.65 12.22 1.48
CA SER A 298 -17.19 11.00 2.09
C SER A 298 -18.61 11.21 2.61
N ALA A 299 -18.87 12.32 3.30
CA ALA A 299 -20.22 12.66 3.75
C ALA A 299 -21.20 12.83 2.57
N MET A 300 -20.77 13.45 1.47
CA MET A 300 -21.58 13.53 0.24
C MET A 300 -21.85 12.15 -0.36
N ALA A 301 -20.88 11.25 -0.35
CA ALA A 301 -21.01 9.89 -0.89
C ALA A 301 -22.03 9.01 -0.12
N THR A 302 -22.46 9.41 1.08
CA THR A 302 -23.51 8.70 1.82
C THR A 302 -24.91 8.91 1.23
N VAL A 303 -25.15 10.04 0.56
CA VAL A 303 -26.48 10.45 0.08
C VAL A 303 -26.55 10.59 -1.44
N VAL A 304 -25.39 10.73 -2.10
CA VAL A 304 -25.31 10.90 -3.56
C VAL A 304 -25.33 9.53 -4.25
N THR A 305 -26.12 9.40 -5.29
CA THR A 305 -26.23 8.20 -6.12
C THR A 305 -26.01 8.55 -7.60
N GLY A 306 -25.88 7.55 -8.45
CA GLY A 306 -25.71 7.74 -9.89
C GLY A 306 -24.34 8.32 -10.26
N TYR A 307 -24.21 8.89 -11.47
CA TYR A 307 -22.95 9.41 -12.01
C TYR A 307 -22.20 10.41 -11.11
N PRO A 308 -22.87 11.32 -10.36
CA PRO A 308 -22.17 12.22 -9.43
C PRO A 308 -21.35 11.49 -8.37
N LEU A 309 -21.75 10.27 -7.97
CA LEU A 309 -20.98 9.44 -7.05
C LEU A 309 -19.60 9.07 -7.62
N LEU A 310 -19.52 8.75 -8.92
CA LEU A 310 -18.24 8.47 -9.60
C LEU A 310 -17.32 9.69 -9.59
N VAL A 311 -17.88 10.89 -9.79
CA VAL A 311 -17.14 12.15 -9.71
C VAL A 311 -16.59 12.38 -8.30
N ILE A 312 -17.37 12.07 -7.27
CA ILE A 312 -16.92 12.14 -5.87
C ILE A 312 -15.73 11.20 -5.65
N PHE A 313 -15.77 9.98 -6.17
CA PHE A 313 -14.67 9.02 -6.02
C PHE A 313 -13.40 9.45 -6.74
N ILE A 314 -13.50 10.13 -7.88
CA ILE A 314 -12.36 10.74 -8.56
C ILE A 314 -11.83 11.94 -7.75
N ALA A 315 -12.70 12.82 -7.27
CA ALA A 315 -12.32 13.98 -6.46
C ALA A 315 -11.62 13.57 -5.14
N TRP A 316 -11.99 12.46 -4.54
CA TRP A 316 -11.31 11.87 -3.39
C TRP A 316 -9.81 11.64 -3.62
N GLN A 317 -9.45 11.30 -4.83
CA GLN A 317 -8.04 11.04 -5.17
C GLN A 317 -7.20 12.32 -5.09
N ILE A 318 -7.80 13.48 -5.38
CA ILE A 318 -7.14 14.78 -5.18
C ILE A 318 -6.82 14.96 -3.69
N SER A 319 -7.78 14.68 -2.81
CA SER A 319 -7.57 14.76 -1.35
C SER A 319 -6.44 13.85 -0.88
N GLY A 320 -6.40 12.62 -1.39
CA GLY A 320 -5.33 11.65 -1.11
C GLY A 320 -3.96 12.15 -1.60
N ALA A 321 -3.90 12.66 -2.83
CA ALA A 321 -2.67 13.15 -3.44
C ALA A 321 -2.08 14.36 -2.71
N LEU A 322 -2.92 15.25 -2.14
CA LEU A 322 -2.48 16.35 -1.28
C LEU A 322 -1.77 15.87 -0.02
N MET A 323 -2.16 14.72 0.52
CA MET A 323 -1.62 14.17 1.76
C MET A 323 -0.41 13.26 1.55
N GLU A 324 -0.32 12.54 0.41
CA GLU A 324 0.63 11.46 0.18
C GLU A 324 2.10 11.87 0.39
N SER A 325 2.48 13.03 -0.11
CA SER A 325 3.86 13.51 0.01
C SER A 325 4.20 14.10 1.38
N VAL A 326 3.22 14.22 2.30
CA VAL A 326 3.34 15.06 3.50
C VAL A 326 3.10 14.31 4.80
N HIS A 327 2.27 13.26 4.79
CA HIS A 327 1.84 12.58 6.03
C HIS A 327 3.00 12.00 6.84
N ASP A 328 4.01 11.42 6.19
CA ASP A 328 5.18 10.83 6.86
C ASP A 328 6.13 11.89 7.44
N LEU A 329 6.13 13.12 6.90
CA LEU A 329 7.06 14.18 7.32
C LEU A 329 6.83 14.62 8.77
N LEU A 330 5.62 14.44 9.30
CA LEU A 330 5.32 14.77 10.69
C LEU A 330 6.14 13.92 11.69
N PHE A 331 6.40 12.66 11.35
CA PHE A 331 7.25 11.81 12.18
C PHE A 331 8.67 12.35 12.26
N PHE A 332 9.27 12.67 11.12
CA PHE A 332 10.65 13.16 11.06
C PHE A 332 10.83 14.50 11.74
N ASP A 333 9.82 15.39 11.72
CA ASP A 333 9.87 16.67 12.43
C ASP A 333 9.81 16.54 13.95
N ASN A 334 9.09 15.54 14.43
CA ASN A 334 8.90 15.33 15.87
C ASN A 334 9.93 14.36 16.46
N THR A 335 10.90 13.89 15.65
CA THR A 335 11.87 12.87 16.07
C THR A 335 13.29 13.34 15.81
N LYS A 336 14.15 13.33 16.84
CA LYS A 336 15.59 13.59 16.68
C LYS A 336 16.23 12.48 15.82
N LYS A 337 17.24 12.82 14.99
CA LYS A 337 17.94 11.86 14.14
C LYS A 337 18.42 10.61 14.89
N SER A 338 18.92 10.78 16.11
CA SER A 338 19.39 9.67 16.97
C SER A 338 18.27 8.75 17.47
N GLU A 339 17.01 9.22 17.47
CA GLU A 339 15.85 8.46 17.94
C GLU A 339 15.05 7.82 16.79
N GLN A 340 15.26 8.26 15.54
CA GLN A 340 14.49 7.81 14.38
C GLN A 340 14.53 6.29 14.23
N ALA A 341 15.72 5.69 14.26
CA ALA A 341 15.87 4.24 14.14
C ALA A 341 15.14 3.48 15.26
N ARG A 342 15.08 4.06 16.47
CA ARG A 342 14.39 3.47 17.62
C ARG A 342 12.87 3.48 17.48
N PHE A 343 12.30 4.58 16.96
CA PHE A 343 10.86 4.81 16.95
C PHE A 343 10.19 4.50 15.62
N TYR A 344 10.98 4.39 14.54
CA TYR A 344 10.44 4.15 13.20
C TYR A 344 9.65 2.84 13.08
N GLY A 345 10.09 1.78 13.77
CA GLY A 345 9.36 0.51 13.80
C GLY A 345 7.95 0.64 14.40
N VAL A 346 7.81 1.43 15.49
CA VAL A 346 6.51 1.73 16.08
C VAL A 346 5.66 2.59 15.12
N PHE A 347 6.26 3.62 14.53
CA PHE A 347 5.57 4.47 13.56
C PHE A 347 5.05 3.69 12.35
N ARG A 348 5.81 2.72 11.84
CA ARG A 348 5.40 1.86 10.71
C ARG A 348 4.15 1.02 10.98
N THR A 349 3.78 0.77 12.24
CA THR A 349 2.51 0.12 12.54
C THR A 349 1.30 0.96 12.14
N SER A 350 1.44 2.30 12.07
CA SER A 350 0.40 3.20 11.55
C SER A 350 0.13 3.06 10.04
N VAL A 351 0.95 2.30 9.33
CA VAL A 351 0.74 1.94 7.92
C VAL A 351 -0.02 0.61 7.79
N ASN A 352 0.33 -0.37 8.62
CA ASN A 352 -0.20 -1.73 8.50
C ASN A 352 -1.51 -1.93 9.27
N LEU A 353 -1.61 -1.37 10.47
CA LEU A 353 -2.80 -1.50 11.31
C LEU A 353 -4.08 -0.92 10.68
N PRO A 354 -4.06 0.18 9.92
CA PRO A 354 -5.21 0.66 9.17
C PRO A 354 -5.84 -0.35 8.22
N ASN A 355 -5.02 -1.20 7.57
CA ASN A 355 -5.53 -2.23 6.66
C ASN A 355 -6.29 -3.35 7.40
N VAL A 356 -6.14 -3.45 8.72
CA VAL A 356 -6.93 -4.33 9.58
C VAL A 356 -8.17 -3.59 10.10
N VAL A 357 -7.97 -2.41 10.68
CA VAL A 357 -9.01 -1.68 11.41
C VAL A 357 -10.05 -1.08 10.48
N ALA A 358 -9.62 -0.45 9.39
CA ALA A 358 -10.56 0.26 8.51
C ALA A 358 -11.54 -0.68 7.78
N PRO A 359 -11.14 -1.79 7.15
CA PRO A 359 -12.08 -2.75 6.58
C PRO A 359 -13.02 -3.36 7.60
N MET A 360 -12.54 -3.64 8.82
CA MET A 360 -13.38 -4.16 9.91
C MET A 360 -14.45 -3.14 10.33
N LEU A 361 -14.08 -1.86 10.49
CA LEU A 361 -15.05 -0.80 10.78
C LEU A 361 -16.08 -0.65 9.65
N GLY A 362 -15.63 -0.73 8.40
CA GLY A 362 -16.54 -0.72 7.25
C GLY A 362 -17.52 -1.89 7.29
N ALA A 363 -17.03 -3.10 7.55
CA ALA A 363 -17.87 -4.31 7.67
C ALA A 363 -18.92 -4.18 8.80
N ILE A 364 -18.51 -3.68 9.97
CA ILE A 364 -19.42 -3.43 11.09
C ILE A 364 -20.52 -2.43 10.67
N CYS A 365 -20.15 -1.33 10.00
CA CYS A 365 -21.12 -0.35 9.56
C CYS A 365 -22.11 -0.89 8.53
N ILE A 366 -21.65 -1.67 7.57
CA ILE A 366 -22.53 -2.34 6.60
C ILE A 366 -23.52 -3.25 7.33
N THR A 367 -23.04 -4.01 8.32
CA THR A 367 -23.89 -4.95 9.07
C THR A 367 -24.94 -4.23 9.93
N VAL A 368 -24.54 -3.12 10.56
CA VAL A 368 -25.43 -2.36 11.47
C VAL A 368 -26.46 -1.51 10.70
N PHE A 369 -26.03 -0.87 9.62
CA PHE A 369 -26.87 0.09 8.89
C PHE A 369 -27.49 -0.47 7.60
N GLY A 370 -27.14 -1.71 7.21
CA GLY A 370 -27.78 -2.43 6.12
C GLY A 370 -27.41 -1.99 4.70
N GLY A 371 -26.32 -1.25 4.52
CA GLY A 371 -25.92 -0.79 3.19
C GLY A 371 -24.47 -0.34 3.09
N THR A 372 -23.86 -0.49 1.92
CA THR A 372 -22.46 -0.11 1.67
C THR A 372 -22.21 1.39 1.73
N SER A 373 -23.24 2.23 1.54
CA SER A 373 -23.15 3.67 1.75
C SER A 373 -22.75 4.06 3.18
N ALA A 374 -23.06 3.22 4.19
CA ALA A 374 -22.67 3.43 5.57
C ALA A 374 -21.14 3.47 5.80
N VAL A 375 -20.37 2.84 4.91
CA VAL A 375 -18.90 2.88 4.94
C VAL A 375 -18.38 4.32 4.86
N TRP A 376 -19.07 5.17 4.13
CA TRP A 376 -18.64 6.56 3.92
C TRP A 376 -18.83 7.42 5.17
N VAL A 377 -19.75 7.07 6.06
CA VAL A 377 -19.92 7.73 7.38
C VAL A 377 -18.65 7.52 8.21
N VAL A 378 -18.18 6.27 8.32
CA VAL A 378 -16.92 5.96 9.04
C VAL A 378 -15.73 6.66 8.39
N THR A 379 -15.70 6.65 7.06
CA THR A 379 -14.62 7.30 6.30
C THR A 379 -14.59 8.81 6.58
N ALA A 380 -15.75 9.47 6.60
CA ALA A 380 -15.88 10.88 6.98
C ALA A 380 -15.40 11.12 8.42
N LEU A 381 -15.83 10.29 9.37
CA LEU A 381 -15.41 10.39 10.77
C LEU A 381 -13.90 10.25 10.94
N ILE A 382 -13.27 9.28 10.27
CA ILE A 382 -11.80 9.13 10.28
C ILE A 382 -11.11 10.40 9.75
N GLY A 383 -11.65 10.98 8.67
CA GLY A 383 -11.14 12.24 8.11
C GLY A 383 -11.23 13.39 9.10
N VAL A 384 -12.39 13.59 9.72
CA VAL A 384 -12.62 14.64 10.75
C VAL A 384 -11.69 14.45 11.95
N LEU A 385 -11.62 13.25 12.52
CA LEU A 385 -10.78 12.97 13.69
C LEU A 385 -9.30 13.21 13.38
N SER A 386 -8.84 12.82 12.18
CA SER A 386 -7.47 13.08 11.75
C SER A 386 -7.18 14.58 11.57
N ALA A 387 -8.15 15.35 11.04
CA ALA A 387 -8.05 16.80 10.94
C ALA A 387 -8.02 17.48 12.32
N MET A 388 -8.88 17.04 13.26
CA MET A 388 -8.89 17.57 14.63
C MET A 388 -7.55 17.38 15.34
N MET A 389 -6.87 16.25 15.13
CA MET A 389 -5.53 16.02 15.68
C MET A 389 -4.46 16.99 15.14
N LEU A 390 -4.66 17.53 13.94
CA LEU A 390 -3.80 18.58 13.40
C LEU A 390 -4.10 19.96 14.00
N ILE A 391 -5.34 20.22 14.40
CA ILE A 391 -5.78 21.53 14.94
C ILE A 391 -5.49 21.60 16.45
N ALA A 392 -5.58 20.50 17.18
CA ALA A 392 -5.34 20.46 18.62
C ALA A 392 -4.00 21.14 18.97
N LYS A 393 -4.07 22.16 19.83
CA LYS A 393 -2.88 22.88 20.35
C LYS A 393 -2.00 21.93 21.17
N LYS A 394 -0.70 22.24 21.21
CA LYS A 394 0.28 21.54 22.06
C LYS A 394 -0.11 21.57 23.52
#